data_e31521db4ee2b6a00c017631b4c6019e
#
_entry.id   e31521db4ee2b6a00c017631b4c6019e
#
_cell.length_a   1.000
_cell.length_b   1.000
_cell.length_c   1.000
_cell.angle_alpha   90.00
_cell.angle_beta   90.00
_cell.angle_gamma   90.00
#
_symmetry.space_group_name_H-M   'P 1'
#
loop_
_entity.id
_entity.type
_entity.pdbx_description
1 polymer ?
#
loop_
_entity_poly.entity_id
_entity_poly.type
_entity_poly.pdbx_seq_one_letter_code
_entity_poly.pdbx_strand_id
1 'polypeptide(L)'
;MRKLGPVARAAEEAGYAKLIEPSGSDVEESLKQLHDPNYVEAFLSGIGPLASAPGWSWTPEIRDGVMAIQEGQLCAAKTAIEEGVAANVAQGFHHATYLRGGSFCTFNGLALVAQEYPEKTVFVLDCDEHGGNGTEDFIGRFDNLHQATLCGQVYGCRNRERSSVFHFASPITQNWTVYQDALIQSFGLIKDCHADLVIYQAGADPHIDDPLGTIGMTTEQMFERDKIVFEFLLGEKIPTMFVLAGGYQEPIKEKLVPLHLQTFACAQSALNGNSLLHPLQVRL
;
A
#
# COMPACT_ATOMS: atom_id res chain seq x y z
N MET A 1 -13.28 2.36 3.18
CA MET A 1 -13.11 0.92 3.52
C MET A 1 -14.15 -0.01 2.90
N ARG A 2 -15.16 0.48 2.17
CA ARG A 2 -16.22 -0.37 1.54
C ARG A 2 -15.70 -1.38 0.50
N LYS A 3 -14.52 -1.16 -0.11
CA LYS A 3 -13.92 -2.03 -1.13
C LYS A 3 -13.29 -3.31 -0.57
N LEU A 4 -12.81 -3.31 0.67
CA LEU A 4 -11.94 -4.36 1.21
C LEU A 4 -12.59 -5.76 1.19
N GLY A 5 -13.77 -5.90 1.77
CA GLY A 5 -14.49 -7.18 1.77
C GLY A 5 -14.87 -7.69 0.38
N PRO A 6 -15.40 -6.86 -0.54
CA PRO A 6 -15.62 -7.27 -1.93
C PRO A 6 -14.36 -7.76 -2.65
N VAL A 7 -13.22 -7.06 -2.50
CA VAL A 7 -11.95 -7.48 -3.13
C VAL A 7 -11.45 -8.78 -2.54
N ALA A 8 -11.46 -8.93 -1.19
CA ALA A 8 -11.04 -10.15 -0.52
C ALA A 8 -11.80 -11.39 -1.06
N ARG A 9 -13.14 -11.31 -1.07
CA ARG A 9 -13.97 -12.41 -1.60
C ARG A 9 -13.69 -12.70 -3.06
N ALA A 10 -13.57 -11.67 -3.89
CA ALA A 10 -13.30 -11.85 -5.32
C ALA A 10 -11.93 -12.53 -5.56
N ALA A 11 -10.90 -12.17 -4.78
CA ALA A 11 -9.59 -12.79 -4.89
C ALA A 11 -9.60 -14.27 -4.47
N GLU A 12 -10.34 -14.62 -3.41
CA GLU A 12 -10.51 -16.00 -2.96
C GLU A 12 -11.33 -16.83 -3.95
N GLU A 13 -12.49 -16.31 -4.41
CA GLU A 13 -13.34 -16.98 -5.41
C GLU A 13 -12.64 -17.22 -6.74
N ALA A 14 -11.76 -16.29 -7.15
CA ALA A 14 -10.92 -16.45 -8.34
C ALA A 14 -9.73 -17.40 -8.14
N GLY A 15 -9.48 -17.86 -6.91
CA GLY A 15 -8.35 -18.72 -6.58
C GLY A 15 -7.00 -18.02 -6.60
N TYR A 16 -6.96 -16.68 -6.52
CA TYR A 16 -5.72 -15.88 -6.50
C TYR A 16 -5.15 -15.70 -5.10
N ALA A 17 -5.94 -15.91 -4.06
CA ALA A 17 -5.50 -15.81 -2.69
C ALA A 17 -6.27 -16.79 -1.80
N LYS A 18 -5.66 -17.17 -0.69
CA LYS A 18 -6.32 -17.83 0.44
C LYS A 18 -6.45 -16.80 1.56
N LEU A 19 -7.66 -16.59 2.04
CA LEU A 19 -7.90 -15.69 3.16
C LEU A 19 -7.45 -16.34 4.47
N ILE A 20 -6.74 -15.57 5.29
CA ILE A 20 -6.38 -15.92 6.65
C ILE A 20 -6.80 -14.79 7.59
N GLU A 21 -7.30 -15.14 8.75
CA GLU A 21 -7.56 -14.16 9.80
C GLU A 21 -6.26 -13.80 10.50
N PRO A 22 -6.01 -12.50 10.78
CA PRO A 22 -4.85 -12.10 11.57
C PRO A 22 -4.91 -12.78 12.95
N SER A 23 -3.80 -13.33 13.40
CA SER A 23 -3.73 -14.00 14.70
C SER A 23 -3.43 -12.99 15.82
N GLY A 24 -4.42 -12.18 16.21
CA GLY A 24 -4.50 -11.45 17.47
C GLY A 24 -3.19 -10.91 18.07
N SER A 25 -2.36 -10.21 17.29
CA SER A 25 -1.25 -9.45 17.84
C SER A 25 -1.83 -8.24 18.56
N ASP A 26 -1.44 -8.00 19.81
CA ASP A 26 -1.78 -6.75 20.49
C ASP A 26 -0.96 -5.62 19.87
N VAL A 27 -1.55 -4.98 18.85
CA VAL A 27 -0.89 -3.87 18.14
C VAL A 27 -1.01 -2.53 18.87
N GLU A 28 -1.78 -2.46 19.97
CA GLU A 28 -1.99 -1.19 20.69
C GLU A 28 -0.68 -0.64 21.24
N GLU A 29 0.12 -1.47 21.89
CA GLU A 29 1.39 -1.05 22.44
C GLU A 29 2.39 -0.65 21.35
N SER A 30 2.44 -1.41 20.25
CA SER A 30 3.28 -1.08 19.08
C SER A 30 2.87 0.26 18.46
N LEU A 31 1.58 0.58 18.41
CA LEU A 31 1.09 1.86 17.91
C LEU A 31 1.42 3.04 18.84
N LYS A 32 1.41 2.84 20.16
CA LYS A 32 1.84 3.85 21.15
C LYS A 32 3.35 4.14 21.07
N GLN A 33 4.14 3.17 20.63
CA GLN A 33 5.57 3.37 20.37
C GLN A 33 5.81 4.03 19.01
N LEU A 34 4.96 3.75 18.02
CA LEU A 34 5.07 4.28 16.66
C LEU A 34 4.64 5.74 16.56
N HIS A 35 3.49 6.08 17.11
CA HIS A 35 2.85 7.39 17.04
C HIS A 35 2.89 8.13 18.39
N ASP A 36 2.54 9.41 18.37
CA ASP A 36 2.35 10.18 19.60
C ASP A 36 1.30 9.48 20.50
N PRO A 37 1.63 9.14 21.75
CA PRO A 37 0.71 8.41 22.62
C PRO A 37 -0.62 9.13 22.86
N ASN A 38 -0.64 10.46 22.87
CA ASN A 38 -1.88 11.23 23.03
C ASN A 38 -2.78 11.10 21.81
N TYR A 39 -2.18 10.98 20.61
CA TYR A 39 -2.95 10.72 19.39
C TYR A 39 -3.54 9.31 19.40
N VAL A 40 -2.75 8.30 19.77
CA VAL A 40 -3.24 6.91 19.86
C VAL A 40 -4.37 6.80 20.86
N GLU A 41 -4.21 7.35 22.08
CA GLU A 41 -5.22 7.33 23.13
C GLU A 41 -6.51 8.07 22.71
N ALA A 42 -6.38 9.23 22.06
CA ALA A 42 -7.54 9.96 21.54
C ALA A 42 -8.32 9.13 20.51
N PHE A 43 -7.61 8.41 19.62
CA PHE A 43 -8.27 7.55 18.64
C PHE A 43 -8.90 6.32 19.30
N LEU A 44 -8.22 5.66 20.23
CA LEU A 44 -8.76 4.46 20.90
C LEU A 44 -10.00 4.79 21.75
N SER A 45 -9.98 5.91 22.46
CA SER A 45 -11.10 6.36 23.31
C SER A 45 -12.24 7.05 22.54
N GLY A 46 -11.97 7.59 21.34
CA GLY A 46 -12.92 8.43 20.61
C GLY A 46 -13.06 9.84 21.14
N ILE A 47 -12.16 10.27 22.04
CA ILE A 47 -12.26 11.56 22.74
C ILE A 47 -11.35 12.60 22.06
N GLY A 48 -11.92 13.78 21.82
CA GLY A 48 -11.21 14.93 21.30
C GLY A 48 -11.06 14.95 19.77
N PRO A 49 -10.50 16.04 19.22
CA PRO A 49 -10.46 16.25 17.77
C PRO A 49 -9.52 15.29 17.03
N LEU A 50 -8.51 14.76 17.71
CA LEU A 50 -7.58 13.80 17.12
C LEU A 50 -8.23 12.46 16.80
N ALA A 51 -9.31 12.07 17.48
CA ALA A 51 -10.06 10.84 17.18
C ALA A 51 -10.61 10.83 15.74
N SER A 52 -10.95 12.00 15.19
CA SER A 52 -11.46 12.17 13.83
C SER A 52 -10.43 12.80 12.87
N ALA A 53 -9.17 12.89 13.27
CA ALA A 53 -8.10 13.47 12.44
C ALA A 53 -7.95 12.82 11.05
N PRO A 54 -8.22 11.50 10.85
CA PRO A 54 -8.20 10.90 9.52
C PRO A 54 -9.25 11.43 8.53
N GLY A 55 -10.23 12.19 8.98
CA GLY A 55 -11.26 12.82 8.12
C GLY A 55 -12.58 12.07 8.05
N TRP A 56 -12.83 11.09 8.92
CA TRP A 56 -14.12 10.43 9.12
C TRP A 56 -14.63 10.55 10.55
N SER A 57 -15.95 10.44 10.73
CA SER A 57 -16.54 10.41 12.07
C SER A 57 -16.10 9.13 12.79
N TRP A 58 -15.60 9.29 13.99
CA TRP A 58 -15.17 8.17 14.81
C TRP A 58 -16.38 7.35 15.29
N THR A 59 -16.24 6.02 15.25
CA THR A 59 -17.14 5.05 15.90
C THR A 59 -16.32 3.88 16.42
N PRO A 60 -16.84 3.07 17.39
CA PRO A 60 -16.16 1.85 17.85
C PRO A 60 -15.85 0.89 16.70
N GLU A 61 -16.75 0.75 15.72
CA GLU A 61 -16.55 -0.15 14.57
C GLU A 61 -15.41 0.33 13.66
N ILE A 62 -15.25 1.66 13.51
CA ILE A 62 -14.11 2.23 12.78
C ILE A 62 -12.81 1.98 13.54
N ARG A 63 -12.80 2.18 14.86
CA ARG A 63 -11.65 1.84 15.71
C ARG A 63 -11.26 0.38 15.52
N ASP A 64 -12.20 -0.54 15.72
CA ASP A 64 -11.94 -1.98 15.66
C ASP A 64 -11.46 -2.40 14.26
N GLY A 65 -12.07 -1.83 13.21
CA GLY A 65 -11.63 -2.05 11.84
C GLY A 65 -10.22 -1.53 11.55
N VAL A 66 -9.83 -0.38 12.12
CA VAL A 66 -8.47 0.15 11.98
C VAL A 66 -7.46 -0.73 12.73
N MET A 67 -7.79 -1.19 13.95
CA MET A 67 -6.92 -2.10 14.71
C MET A 67 -6.71 -3.41 13.96
N ALA A 68 -7.77 -4.02 13.43
CA ALA A 68 -7.67 -5.22 12.60
C ALA A 68 -6.82 -5.01 11.32
N ILE A 69 -6.86 -3.81 10.71
CA ILE A 69 -5.98 -3.48 9.60
C ILE A 69 -4.51 -3.49 10.04
N GLN A 70 -4.18 -2.95 11.21
CA GLN A 70 -2.80 -2.94 11.72
C GLN A 70 -2.29 -4.34 12.05
N GLU A 71 -3.13 -5.18 12.68
CA GLU A 71 -2.82 -6.60 12.88
C GLU A 71 -2.57 -7.31 11.53
N GLY A 72 -3.40 -7.02 10.53
CA GLY A 72 -3.24 -7.51 9.17
C GLY A 72 -1.93 -7.08 8.52
N GLN A 73 -1.41 -5.86 8.81
CA GLN A 73 -0.11 -5.41 8.32
C GLN A 73 1.02 -6.31 8.84
N LEU A 74 1.05 -6.56 10.15
CA LEU A 74 2.08 -7.40 10.76
C LEU A 74 1.97 -8.86 10.31
N CYS A 75 0.74 -9.38 10.23
CA CYS A 75 0.49 -10.74 9.72
C CYS A 75 0.98 -10.90 8.27
N ALA A 76 0.63 -9.96 7.39
CA ALA A 76 1.04 -10.02 5.98
C ALA A 76 2.56 -9.85 5.82
N ALA A 77 3.20 -8.97 6.60
CA ALA A 77 4.66 -8.81 6.58
C ALA A 77 5.36 -10.11 6.99
N LYS A 78 4.93 -10.73 8.10
CA LYS A 78 5.44 -12.03 8.54
C LYS A 78 5.28 -13.10 7.46
N THR A 79 4.08 -13.24 6.91
CA THR A 79 3.81 -14.24 5.86
C THR A 79 4.65 -13.99 4.61
N ALA A 80 4.83 -12.73 4.19
CA ALA A 80 5.68 -12.40 3.06
C ALA A 80 7.14 -12.81 3.29
N ILE A 81 7.67 -12.58 4.50
CA ILE A 81 9.03 -12.99 4.88
C ILE A 81 9.19 -14.52 4.87
N GLU A 82 8.18 -15.25 5.31
CA GLU A 82 8.21 -16.72 5.43
C GLU A 82 7.90 -17.43 4.10
N GLU A 83 6.98 -16.89 3.29
CA GLU A 83 6.41 -17.56 2.11
C GLU A 83 6.72 -16.84 0.78
N GLY A 84 7.35 -15.65 0.83
CA GLY A 84 7.76 -14.88 -0.34
C GLY A 84 6.79 -13.77 -0.74
N VAL A 85 5.47 -13.99 -0.69
CA VAL A 85 4.48 -12.97 -1.00
C VAL A 85 3.22 -13.09 -0.16
N ALA A 86 2.69 -11.94 0.31
CA ALA A 86 1.41 -11.87 1.01
C ALA A 86 0.71 -10.53 0.75
N ALA A 87 -0.59 -10.47 1.02
CA ALA A 87 -1.38 -9.25 0.93
C ALA A 87 -2.07 -8.93 2.26
N ASN A 88 -2.01 -7.68 2.69
CA ASN A 88 -3.05 -7.16 3.56
C ASN A 88 -4.15 -6.54 2.69
N VAL A 89 -5.34 -7.13 2.69
CA VAL A 89 -6.48 -6.65 1.89
C VAL A 89 -7.06 -5.38 2.53
N ALA A 90 -6.21 -4.39 2.70
CA ALA A 90 -6.50 -3.13 3.39
C ALA A 90 -5.63 -1.99 2.84
N GLN A 91 -5.60 -0.87 3.55
CA GLN A 91 -4.79 0.31 3.21
C GLN A 91 -3.53 0.34 4.07
N GLY A 92 -2.40 0.81 3.50
CA GLY A 92 -1.15 1.02 4.23
C GLY A 92 -1.16 2.27 5.14
N PHE A 93 -2.11 3.19 4.89
CA PHE A 93 -2.28 4.44 5.64
C PHE A 93 -1.05 5.37 5.57
N HIS A 94 -0.49 5.54 4.38
CA HIS A 94 0.75 6.26 4.08
C HIS A 94 0.73 7.77 4.39
N HIS A 95 -0.45 8.38 4.63
CA HIS A 95 -0.54 9.79 5.04
C HIS A 95 -0.49 10.01 6.55
N ALA A 96 -0.63 8.96 7.36
CA ALA A 96 -0.55 9.11 8.81
C ALA A 96 0.89 9.43 9.23
N THR A 97 1.07 10.58 9.87
CA THR A 97 2.34 11.06 10.44
C THR A 97 2.47 10.63 11.90
N TYR A 98 3.64 10.85 12.51
CA TYR A 98 3.83 10.57 13.93
C TYR A 98 2.76 11.21 14.83
N LEU A 99 2.44 12.48 14.58
CA LEU A 99 1.55 13.26 15.46
C LEU A 99 0.06 13.00 15.25
N ARG A 100 -0.36 12.55 14.05
CA ARG A 100 -1.78 12.45 13.71
C ARG A 100 -2.05 11.73 12.39
N GLY A 101 -3.25 11.22 12.26
CA GLY A 101 -3.81 10.80 10.98
C GLY A 101 -4.21 11.95 10.06
N GLY A 102 -4.48 11.65 8.80
CA GLY A 102 -4.96 12.60 7.79
C GLY A 102 -5.33 11.89 6.50
N SER A 103 -6.09 12.52 5.62
CA SER A 103 -6.42 12.01 4.28
C SER A 103 -6.84 10.53 4.29
N PHE A 104 -7.80 10.19 5.16
CA PHE A 104 -8.32 8.83 5.37
C PHE A 104 -7.33 7.82 5.96
N CYS A 105 -6.14 8.23 6.35
CA CYS A 105 -5.12 7.40 6.98
C CYS A 105 -5.09 7.62 8.49
N THR A 106 -5.19 6.53 9.25
CA THR A 106 -5.21 6.62 10.73
C THR A 106 -3.81 6.40 11.31
N PHE A 107 -3.31 5.18 11.29
CA PHE A 107 -1.98 4.83 11.77
C PHE A 107 -1.15 4.28 10.61
N ASN A 108 0.10 4.70 10.48
CA ASN A 108 0.96 4.30 9.37
C ASN A 108 1.39 2.83 9.50
N GLY A 109 0.65 1.94 8.85
CA GLY A 109 0.94 0.51 8.88
C GLY A 109 2.22 0.10 8.15
N LEU A 110 2.70 0.95 7.22
CA LEU A 110 3.97 0.72 6.50
C LEU A 110 5.16 0.95 7.45
N ALA A 111 5.10 2.03 8.22
CA ALA A 111 6.10 2.34 9.26
C ALA A 111 6.01 1.36 10.45
N LEU A 112 4.79 0.86 10.78
CA LEU A 112 4.60 -0.18 11.80
C LEU A 112 5.39 -1.44 11.47
N VAL A 113 5.40 -1.85 10.20
CA VAL A 113 6.22 -3.01 9.75
C VAL A 113 7.71 -2.73 9.94
N ALA A 114 8.19 -1.54 9.59
CA ALA A 114 9.60 -1.20 9.80
C ALA A 114 10.00 -1.18 11.29
N GLN A 115 9.10 -0.74 12.17
CA GLN A 115 9.30 -0.79 13.62
C GLN A 115 9.37 -2.23 14.15
N GLU A 116 8.52 -3.12 13.63
CA GLU A 116 8.46 -4.53 14.09
C GLU A 116 9.68 -5.34 13.66
N TYR A 117 10.29 -4.96 12.54
CA TYR A 117 11.48 -5.65 11.99
C TYR A 117 12.68 -4.70 11.91
N PRO A 118 13.22 -4.22 13.04
CA PRO A 118 14.29 -3.21 13.05
C PRO A 118 15.62 -3.71 12.44
N GLU A 119 15.80 -5.03 12.36
CA GLU A 119 16.97 -5.66 11.75
C GLU A 119 16.85 -5.85 10.23
N LYS A 120 15.67 -5.56 9.64
CA LYS A 120 15.42 -5.70 8.21
C LYS A 120 15.33 -4.36 7.53
N THR A 121 15.93 -4.24 6.37
CA THR A 121 15.70 -3.09 5.48
C THR A 121 14.33 -3.22 4.83
N VAL A 122 13.42 -2.32 5.19
CA VAL A 122 12.05 -2.27 4.64
C VAL A 122 11.97 -1.17 3.60
N PHE A 123 11.58 -1.52 2.39
CA PHE A 123 11.37 -0.57 1.30
C PHE A 123 9.89 -0.45 0.93
N VAL A 124 9.34 0.75 0.98
CA VAL A 124 7.99 1.04 0.52
C VAL A 124 8.06 1.50 -0.94
N LEU A 125 7.54 0.68 -1.85
CA LEU A 125 7.26 1.07 -3.24
C LEU A 125 5.81 1.57 -3.30
N ASP A 126 5.66 2.89 -3.23
CA ASP A 126 4.36 3.54 -3.16
C ASP A 126 3.92 4.00 -4.56
N CYS A 127 2.94 3.29 -5.11
CA CYS A 127 2.32 3.57 -6.42
C CYS A 127 0.86 4.03 -6.26
N ASP A 128 0.54 4.70 -5.16
CA ASP A 128 -0.71 5.43 -4.96
C ASP A 128 -0.67 6.77 -5.72
N GLU A 129 -1.83 7.32 -6.06
CA GLU A 129 -1.94 8.65 -6.68
C GLU A 129 -1.27 9.74 -5.84
N HIS A 130 -1.30 9.59 -4.50
CA HIS A 130 -0.88 10.60 -3.54
C HIS A 130 0.46 10.22 -2.92
N GLY A 131 1.38 11.18 -2.81
CA GLY A 131 2.69 10.94 -2.20
C GLY A 131 2.59 10.51 -0.73
N GLY A 132 3.39 9.51 -0.35
CA GLY A 132 3.42 8.90 0.98
C GLY A 132 4.10 9.79 2.03
N ASN A 133 3.57 10.99 2.27
CA ASN A 133 4.15 11.98 3.18
C ASN A 133 4.22 11.52 4.64
N GLY A 134 3.29 10.69 5.08
CA GLY A 134 3.33 10.08 6.41
C GLY A 134 4.46 9.08 6.52
N THR A 135 4.66 8.23 5.51
CA THR A 135 5.80 7.32 5.46
C THR A 135 7.12 8.09 5.44
N GLU A 136 7.21 9.20 4.68
CA GLU A 136 8.40 10.07 4.68
C GLU A 136 8.70 10.67 6.07
N ASP A 137 7.67 11.02 6.86
CA ASP A 137 7.84 11.50 8.23
C ASP A 137 8.53 10.45 9.12
N PHE A 138 8.22 9.17 8.92
CA PHE A 138 8.83 8.06 9.66
C PHE A 138 10.24 7.69 9.18
N ILE A 139 10.62 7.97 7.93
CA ILE A 139 12.00 7.76 7.45
C ILE A 139 13.02 8.54 8.28
N GLY A 140 12.64 9.71 8.81
CA GLY A 140 13.47 10.46 9.74
C GLY A 140 13.62 9.82 11.14
N ARG A 141 12.85 8.77 11.44
CA ARG A 141 12.80 8.10 12.75
C ARG A 141 13.33 6.67 12.72
N PHE A 142 13.29 6.03 11.55
CA PHE A 142 13.71 4.64 11.34
C PHE A 142 14.78 4.56 10.25
N ASP A 143 15.98 4.15 10.63
CA ASP A 143 17.10 4.01 9.70
C ASP A 143 16.93 2.87 8.69
N ASN A 144 16.08 1.91 9.02
CA ASN A 144 15.76 0.75 8.20
C ASN A 144 14.59 0.97 7.23
N LEU A 145 13.95 2.15 7.23
CA LEU A 145 12.81 2.46 6.36
C LEU A 145 13.24 3.30 5.15
N HIS A 146 12.90 2.83 3.97
CA HIS A 146 13.12 3.50 2.69
C HIS A 146 11.81 3.63 1.92
N GLN A 147 11.72 4.61 1.02
CA GLN A 147 10.56 4.70 0.12
C GLN A 147 10.93 5.25 -1.26
N ALA A 148 10.19 4.79 -2.27
CA ALA A 148 10.00 5.49 -3.53
C ALA A 148 8.50 5.71 -3.74
N THR A 149 8.06 6.96 -3.92
CA THR A 149 6.67 7.29 -4.21
C THR A 149 6.53 7.78 -5.65
N LEU A 150 5.65 7.12 -6.42
CA LEU A 150 5.34 7.40 -7.82
C LEU A 150 3.94 8.02 -7.87
N CYS A 151 3.84 9.34 -7.83
CA CYS A 151 2.59 10.03 -7.53
C CYS A 151 2.26 11.16 -8.52
N GLY A 152 0.96 11.42 -8.71
CA GLY A 152 0.46 12.61 -9.40
C GLY A 152 0.34 13.82 -8.47
N GLN A 153 0.13 13.58 -7.18
CA GLN A 153 -0.02 14.61 -6.15
C GLN A 153 0.99 14.38 -5.03
N VAL A 154 2.00 15.23 -4.94
CA VAL A 154 3.17 15.01 -4.06
C VAL A 154 2.90 15.10 -2.55
N TYR A 155 1.82 15.72 -2.10
CA TYR A 155 1.46 15.88 -0.68
C TYR A 155 2.59 16.39 0.22
N GLY A 156 3.52 17.18 -0.34
CA GLY A 156 4.66 17.72 0.37
C GLY A 156 5.87 16.80 0.48
N CYS A 157 5.81 15.60 -0.09
CA CYS A 157 6.97 14.70 -0.20
C CYS A 157 8.12 15.35 -0.97
N ARG A 158 9.34 15.00 -0.59
CA ARG A 158 10.57 15.51 -1.17
C ARG A 158 11.63 14.43 -1.30
N ASN A 159 12.50 14.58 -2.30
CA ASN A 159 13.69 13.74 -2.36
C ASN A 159 14.59 13.94 -1.13
N ARG A 160 14.92 12.85 -0.48
CA ARG A 160 15.81 12.78 0.69
C ARG A 160 16.69 11.54 0.56
N GLU A 161 17.62 11.33 1.49
CA GLU A 161 18.56 10.21 1.45
C GLU A 161 17.90 8.84 1.26
N ARG A 162 16.76 8.57 1.92
CA ARG A 162 16.04 7.29 1.86
C ARG A 162 14.61 7.43 1.33
N SER A 163 14.29 8.58 0.70
CA SER A 163 12.99 8.87 0.12
C SER A 163 13.18 9.47 -1.27
N SER A 164 12.66 8.80 -2.29
CA SER A 164 12.66 9.26 -3.67
C SER A 164 11.24 9.56 -4.13
N VAL A 165 11.06 10.69 -4.83
CA VAL A 165 9.77 11.15 -5.33
C VAL A 165 9.82 11.24 -6.85
N PHE A 166 8.96 10.46 -7.50
CA PHE A 166 8.71 10.51 -8.95
C PHE A 166 7.33 11.15 -9.16
N HIS A 167 7.34 12.41 -9.56
CA HIS A 167 6.13 13.21 -9.72
C HIS A 167 5.70 13.32 -11.18
N PHE A 168 4.45 12.96 -11.45
CA PHE A 168 3.82 13.03 -12.76
C PHE A 168 2.83 14.21 -12.80
N ALA A 169 3.30 15.39 -13.19
CA ALA A 169 2.52 16.62 -13.21
C ALA A 169 1.44 16.67 -14.32
N SER A 170 1.40 15.68 -15.19
CA SER A 170 0.46 15.56 -16.31
C SER A 170 0.09 14.10 -16.54
N PRO A 171 -1.10 13.81 -17.09
CA PRO A 171 -1.51 12.44 -17.39
C PRO A 171 -0.49 11.71 -18.27
N ILE A 172 -0.16 10.47 -17.86
CA ILE A 172 0.85 9.64 -18.54
C ILE A 172 0.26 8.71 -19.60
N THR A 173 -1.06 8.76 -19.83
CA THR A 173 -1.78 7.88 -20.74
C THR A 173 -1.10 7.72 -22.11
N GLN A 174 -0.53 8.81 -22.64
CA GLN A 174 0.17 8.81 -23.93
C GLN A 174 1.70 8.70 -23.82
N ASN A 175 2.22 8.67 -22.59
CA ASN A 175 3.66 8.59 -22.34
C ASN A 175 3.98 7.60 -21.20
N TRP A 176 3.51 6.39 -21.36
CA TRP A 176 3.65 5.30 -20.39
C TRP A 176 5.12 4.98 -20.04
N THR A 177 6.03 5.15 -21.00
CA THR A 177 7.46 4.90 -20.79
C THR A 177 8.06 5.72 -19.65
N VAL A 178 7.58 6.94 -19.41
CA VAL A 178 8.04 7.77 -18.29
C VAL A 178 7.74 7.12 -16.93
N TYR A 179 6.58 6.49 -16.80
CA TYR A 179 6.24 5.77 -15.58
C TYR A 179 7.03 4.47 -15.44
N GLN A 180 7.21 3.74 -16.54
CA GLN A 180 8.07 2.54 -16.58
C GLN A 180 9.51 2.86 -16.18
N ASP A 181 10.08 3.96 -16.68
CA ASP A 181 11.42 4.41 -16.32
C ASP A 181 11.53 4.75 -14.82
N ALA A 182 10.49 5.35 -14.21
CA ALA A 182 10.44 5.61 -12.79
C ALA A 182 10.36 4.32 -11.96
N LEU A 183 9.60 3.31 -12.42
CA LEU A 183 9.59 1.98 -11.81
C LEU A 183 10.98 1.34 -11.85
N ILE A 184 11.64 1.35 -13.02
CA ILE A 184 13.00 0.78 -13.18
C ILE A 184 14.00 1.49 -12.26
N GLN A 185 13.93 2.81 -12.14
CA GLN A 185 14.76 3.56 -11.20
C GLN A 185 14.48 3.15 -9.75
N SER A 186 13.19 2.96 -9.38
CA SER A 186 12.81 2.48 -8.05
C SER A 186 13.34 1.07 -7.77
N PHE A 187 13.39 0.20 -8.77
CA PHE A 187 14.00 -1.13 -8.64
C PHE A 187 15.51 -1.05 -8.39
N GLY A 188 16.19 -0.07 -9.00
CA GLY A 188 17.58 0.23 -8.67
C GLY A 188 17.74 0.59 -7.20
N LEU A 189 16.90 1.50 -6.67
CA LEU A 189 16.93 1.90 -5.25
C LEU A 189 16.66 0.72 -4.29
N ILE A 190 15.74 -0.19 -4.63
CA ILE A 190 15.46 -1.41 -3.87
C ILE A 190 16.70 -2.31 -3.79
N LYS A 191 17.41 -2.48 -4.91
CA LYS A 191 18.66 -3.27 -4.96
C LYS A 191 19.79 -2.58 -4.21
N ASP A 192 19.96 -1.29 -4.38
CA ASP A 192 21.05 -0.50 -3.78
C ASP A 192 20.97 -0.48 -2.25
N CYS A 193 19.77 -0.45 -1.66
CA CYS A 193 19.59 -0.53 -0.21
C CYS A 193 19.54 -1.96 0.32
N HIS A 194 19.65 -2.99 -0.53
CA HIS A 194 19.54 -4.39 -0.15
C HIS A 194 18.27 -4.71 0.65
N ALA A 195 17.11 -4.32 0.12
CA ALA A 195 15.83 -4.49 0.81
C ALA A 195 15.56 -5.97 1.18
N ASP A 196 15.29 -6.22 2.46
CA ASP A 196 14.90 -7.54 2.99
C ASP A 196 13.40 -7.80 2.85
N LEU A 197 12.61 -6.73 2.76
CA LEU A 197 11.16 -6.75 2.57
C LEU A 197 10.74 -5.52 1.76
N VAL A 198 9.96 -5.75 0.71
CA VAL A 198 9.29 -4.66 -0.01
C VAL A 198 7.81 -4.64 0.34
N ILE A 199 7.30 -3.47 0.70
CA ILE A 199 5.87 -3.21 0.83
C ILE A 199 5.42 -2.47 -0.42
N TYR A 200 4.66 -3.16 -1.28
CA TYR A 200 4.08 -2.55 -2.47
C TYR A 200 2.71 -1.95 -2.15
N GLN A 201 2.61 -0.63 -2.14
CA GLN A 201 1.35 0.09 -1.99
C GLN A 201 0.71 0.23 -3.37
N ALA A 202 -0.20 -0.72 -3.69
CA ALA A 202 -0.80 -0.90 -5.00
C ALA A 202 -2.11 -0.09 -5.14
N GLY A 203 -2.01 1.24 -5.15
CA GLY A 203 -3.16 2.12 -5.31
C GLY A 203 -3.87 1.92 -6.65
N ALA A 204 -5.22 1.98 -6.64
CA ALA A 204 -6.05 1.97 -7.84
C ALA A 204 -6.47 3.38 -8.29
N ASP A 205 -6.18 4.40 -7.50
CA ASP A 205 -6.49 5.79 -7.78
C ASP A 205 -5.62 6.48 -8.85
N PRO A 206 -4.45 5.94 -9.31
CA PRO A 206 -3.83 6.44 -10.54
C PRO A 206 -4.65 6.20 -11.83
N HIS A 207 -5.73 5.40 -11.76
CA HIS A 207 -6.56 5.09 -12.92
C HIS A 207 -7.27 6.33 -13.48
N ILE A 208 -7.40 6.41 -14.81
CA ILE A 208 -7.98 7.56 -15.53
C ILE A 208 -9.43 7.89 -15.14
N ASP A 209 -10.20 6.90 -14.68
CA ASP A 209 -11.59 7.09 -14.22
C ASP A 209 -11.68 7.34 -12.71
N ASP A 210 -10.58 7.42 -11.98
CA ASP A 210 -10.64 7.69 -10.54
C ASP A 210 -10.91 9.17 -10.27
N PRO A 211 -11.91 9.50 -9.44
CA PRO A 211 -12.29 10.89 -9.20
C PRO A 211 -11.23 11.71 -8.45
N LEU A 212 -10.24 11.07 -7.83
CA LEU A 212 -9.13 11.72 -7.13
C LEU A 212 -7.79 11.57 -7.88
N GLY A 213 -7.77 10.82 -8.98
CA GLY A 213 -6.58 10.55 -9.78
C GLY A 213 -6.23 11.66 -10.76
N THR A 214 -4.95 11.90 -10.98
CA THR A 214 -4.40 12.83 -11.97
C THR A 214 -3.34 12.19 -12.88
N ILE A 215 -2.75 11.06 -12.46
CA ILE A 215 -1.78 10.30 -13.28
C ILE A 215 -2.44 9.77 -14.56
N GLY A 216 -3.70 9.34 -14.49
CA GLY A 216 -4.49 9.00 -15.66
C GLY A 216 -4.04 7.72 -16.37
N MET A 217 -3.75 6.65 -15.63
CA MET A 217 -3.46 5.32 -16.20
C MET A 217 -4.71 4.67 -16.77
N THR A 218 -4.56 3.98 -17.90
CA THR A 218 -5.60 3.05 -18.38
C THR A 218 -5.59 1.76 -17.56
N THR A 219 -6.64 0.95 -17.70
CA THR A 219 -6.71 -0.39 -17.07
C THR A 219 -5.53 -1.27 -17.49
N GLU A 220 -5.12 -1.21 -18.76
CA GLU A 220 -3.98 -1.96 -19.29
C GLU A 220 -2.66 -1.49 -18.66
N GLN A 221 -2.48 -0.18 -18.48
CA GLN A 221 -1.30 0.38 -17.84
C GLN A 221 -1.23 0.04 -16.35
N MET A 222 -2.37 0.03 -15.65
CA MET A 222 -2.47 -0.45 -14.27
C MET A 222 -2.06 -1.93 -14.16
N PHE A 223 -2.56 -2.76 -15.07
CA PHE A 223 -2.19 -4.17 -15.15
C PHE A 223 -0.69 -4.34 -15.43
N GLU A 224 -0.15 -3.61 -16.40
CA GLU A 224 1.27 -3.69 -16.77
C GLU A 224 2.18 -3.22 -15.62
N ARG A 225 1.78 -2.17 -14.89
CA ARG A 225 2.46 -1.73 -13.66
C ARG A 225 2.60 -2.86 -12.66
N ASP A 226 1.49 -3.48 -12.28
CA ASP A 226 1.47 -4.54 -11.27
C ASP A 226 2.26 -5.77 -11.74
N LYS A 227 2.13 -6.13 -13.02
CA LYS A 227 2.90 -7.21 -13.63
C LYS A 227 4.40 -6.95 -13.53
N ILE A 228 4.87 -5.78 -13.97
CA ILE A 228 6.30 -5.41 -13.94
C ILE A 228 6.83 -5.43 -12.50
N VAL A 229 6.06 -4.91 -11.55
CA VAL A 229 6.46 -4.88 -10.13
C VAL A 229 6.62 -6.29 -9.57
N PHE A 230 5.63 -7.17 -9.73
CA PHE A 230 5.71 -8.52 -9.18
C PHE A 230 6.72 -9.41 -9.93
N GLU A 231 6.85 -9.30 -11.25
CA GLU A 231 7.88 -10.01 -12.01
C GLU A 231 9.28 -9.63 -11.52
N PHE A 232 9.53 -8.35 -11.23
CA PHE A 232 10.80 -7.93 -10.67
C PHE A 232 11.00 -8.46 -9.24
N LEU A 233 10.09 -8.17 -8.32
CA LEU A 233 10.28 -8.47 -6.90
C LEU A 233 10.39 -9.97 -6.63
N LEU A 234 9.49 -10.77 -7.21
CA LEU A 234 9.50 -12.21 -7.01
C LEU A 234 10.58 -12.92 -7.85
N GLY A 235 10.94 -12.36 -9.02
CA GLY A 235 12.07 -12.82 -9.82
C GLY A 235 13.41 -12.65 -9.09
N GLU A 236 13.60 -11.56 -8.38
CA GLU A 236 14.77 -11.31 -7.50
C GLU A 236 14.65 -12.01 -6.14
N LYS A 237 13.53 -12.70 -5.87
CA LYS A 237 13.22 -13.40 -4.61
C LYS A 237 13.21 -12.47 -3.39
N ILE A 238 12.76 -11.24 -3.57
CA ILE A 238 12.59 -10.28 -2.49
C ILE A 238 11.24 -10.53 -1.83
N PRO A 239 11.18 -10.84 -0.52
CA PRO A 239 9.93 -10.93 0.21
C PRO A 239 9.05 -9.70 -0.04
N THR A 240 7.80 -9.93 -0.45
CA THR A 240 6.93 -8.86 -0.92
C THR A 240 5.58 -8.91 -0.21
N MET A 241 5.28 -7.87 0.54
CA MET A 241 3.93 -7.62 1.04
C MET A 241 3.28 -6.56 0.17
N PHE A 242 1.97 -6.68 -0.13
CA PHE A 242 1.26 -5.60 -0.82
C PHE A 242 -0.05 -5.24 -0.14
N VAL A 243 -0.48 -3.99 -0.35
CA VAL A 243 -1.72 -3.42 0.18
C VAL A 243 -2.50 -2.73 -0.93
N LEU A 244 -3.83 -2.61 -0.76
CA LEU A 244 -4.71 -2.07 -1.80
C LEU A 244 -4.65 -0.54 -1.93
N ALA A 245 -4.17 0.17 -0.92
CA ALA A 245 -4.03 1.63 -0.92
C ALA A 245 -5.29 2.41 -1.41
N GLY A 246 -5.15 3.50 -2.16
CA GLY A 246 -6.24 4.29 -2.70
C GLY A 246 -7.10 3.58 -3.73
N GLY A 247 -8.09 4.30 -4.25
CA GLY A 247 -9.05 3.84 -5.23
C GLY A 247 -10.49 4.16 -4.80
N TYR A 248 -11.17 5.00 -5.59
CA TYR A 248 -12.41 5.67 -5.20
C TYR A 248 -13.50 5.58 -6.27
N GLN A 249 -13.31 4.76 -7.30
CA GLN A 249 -14.28 4.57 -8.38
C GLN A 249 -15.56 3.92 -7.88
N GLU A 250 -16.69 4.40 -8.40
CA GLU A 250 -18.02 3.83 -8.18
C GLU A 250 -18.68 3.47 -9.53
N PRO A 251 -19.48 2.43 -9.62
CA PRO A 251 -19.79 1.47 -8.54
C PRO A 251 -18.60 0.54 -8.23
N ILE A 252 -18.36 0.28 -6.93
CA ILE A 252 -17.16 -0.44 -6.45
C ILE A 252 -16.99 -1.80 -7.12
N LYS A 253 -18.05 -2.61 -7.18
CA LYS A 253 -17.98 -3.99 -7.67
C LYS A 253 -17.58 -4.05 -9.14
N GLU A 254 -18.09 -3.16 -9.97
CA GLU A 254 -17.93 -3.19 -11.42
C GLU A 254 -16.65 -2.49 -11.89
N LYS A 255 -16.19 -1.48 -11.15
CA LYS A 255 -15.03 -0.67 -11.54
C LYS A 255 -13.79 -0.92 -10.71
N LEU A 256 -13.91 -0.87 -9.38
CA LEU A 256 -12.77 -0.89 -8.49
C LEU A 256 -12.28 -2.30 -8.12
N VAL A 257 -13.23 -3.24 -7.89
CA VAL A 257 -12.87 -4.64 -7.59
C VAL A 257 -12.07 -5.27 -8.71
N PRO A 258 -12.41 -5.13 -10.01
CA PRO A 258 -11.61 -5.69 -11.09
C PRO A 258 -10.16 -5.16 -11.13
N LEU A 259 -9.96 -3.87 -10.87
CA LEU A 259 -8.62 -3.28 -10.83
C LEU A 259 -7.75 -3.90 -9.74
N HIS A 260 -8.27 -4.01 -8.51
CA HIS A 260 -7.53 -4.68 -7.44
C HIS A 260 -7.37 -6.19 -7.67
N LEU A 261 -8.35 -6.86 -8.28
CA LEU A 261 -8.24 -8.27 -8.59
C LEU A 261 -7.11 -8.57 -9.58
N GLN A 262 -6.82 -7.67 -10.51
CA GLN A 262 -5.65 -7.77 -11.40
C GLN A 262 -4.33 -7.78 -10.61
N THR A 263 -4.22 -6.98 -9.55
CA THR A 263 -3.05 -6.95 -8.68
C THR A 263 -2.77 -8.34 -8.07
N PHE A 264 -3.82 -9.00 -7.54
CA PHE A 264 -3.69 -10.37 -7.02
C PHE A 264 -3.31 -11.38 -8.10
N ALA A 265 -3.89 -11.27 -9.28
CA ALA A 265 -3.57 -12.16 -10.39
C ALA A 265 -2.11 -12.01 -10.85
N CYS A 266 -1.59 -10.77 -10.90
CA CYS A 266 -0.19 -10.50 -11.21
C CYS A 266 0.75 -11.12 -10.16
N ALA A 267 0.43 -10.95 -8.87
CA ALA A 267 1.21 -11.55 -7.78
C ALA A 267 1.25 -13.07 -7.88
N GLN A 268 0.09 -13.72 -8.04
CA GLN A 268 0.02 -15.18 -8.16
C GLN A 268 0.73 -15.71 -9.41
N SER A 269 0.60 -15.02 -10.53
CA SER A 269 1.25 -15.43 -11.76
C SER A 269 2.77 -15.38 -11.64
N ALA A 270 3.30 -14.31 -11.08
CA ALA A 270 4.74 -14.16 -10.87
C ALA A 270 5.27 -15.20 -9.85
N LEU A 271 4.51 -15.49 -8.77
CA LEU A 271 4.86 -16.53 -7.80
C LEU A 271 4.99 -17.91 -8.45
N ASN A 272 4.11 -18.23 -9.40
CA ASN A 272 4.12 -19.50 -10.14
C ASN A 272 5.15 -19.54 -11.29
N GLY A 273 5.95 -18.49 -11.48
CA GLY A 273 6.89 -18.37 -12.58
C GLY A 273 6.22 -18.22 -13.95
N ASN A 274 4.95 -17.84 -13.99
CA ASN A 274 4.17 -17.61 -15.20
C ASN A 274 4.13 -16.11 -15.51
N SER A 275 4.16 -15.73 -16.79
CA SER A 275 3.90 -14.36 -17.21
C SER A 275 2.48 -14.25 -17.77
N LEU A 276 1.66 -13.37 -17.20
CA LEU A 276 0.35 -13.05 -17.77
C LEU A 276 0.54 -12.22 -19.04
N LEU A 277 -0.13 -12.61 -20.12
CA LEU A 277 -0.01 -11.94 -21.41
C LEU A 277 -1.02 -10.79 -21.59
N HIS A 278 -2.14 -10.85 -20.88
CA HIS A 278 -3.24 -9.88 -21.01
C HIS A 278 -3.96 -9.62 -19.69
N PRO A 279 -4.59 -8.44 -19.51
CA PRO A 279 -5.49 -8.18 -18.40
C PRO A 279 -6.58 -9.24 -18.30
N LEU A 280 -6.96 -9.59 -17.08
CA LEU A 280 -8.04 -10.53 -16.85
C LEU A 280 -9.38 -9.94 -17.33
N GLN A 281 -10.06 -10.67 -18.21
CA GLN A 281 -11.48 -10.41 -18.47
C GLN A 281 -12.26 -10.96 -17.28
N VAL A 282 -12.46 -10.15 -16.26
CA VAL A 282 -13.30 -10.50 -15.12
C VAL A 282 -14.75 -10.47 -15.60
N ARG A 283 -15.35 -11.63 -15.85
CA ARG A 283 -16.80 -11.76 -15.96
C ARG A 283 -17.34 -11.82 -14.53
N LEU A 284 -17.94 -10.72 -14.10
CA LEU A 284 -18.68 -10.63 -12.84
C LEU A 284 -19.99 -11.41 -12.94
#